data_856bef312288ae90b000c1d843547ba2
#
_entry.id   856bef312288ae90b000c1d843547ba2
#
_cell.length_a   1.000
_cell.length_b   1.000
_cell.length_c   1.000
_cell.angle_alpha   90.00
_cell.angle_beta   90.00
_cell.angle_gamma   90.00
#
_symmetry.space_group_name_H-M   'P 1'
#
loop_
_entity.id
_entity.type
_entity.pdbx_description
1 polymer ?
#
loop_
_entity_poly.entity_id
_entity_poly.type
_entity_poly.pdbx_seq_one_letter_code
_entity_poly.pdbx_strand_id
1 'polypeptide(L)'
;MKFKKYIPFVFFIGCFCMKNASAQVTITADTIIQKVTRVMNPAQSKAKMKMTIMTTSRKTRTFVYQAYSKNHGEKTLMKYLEPKRVKGQAILMLNNADDIWVYFPRTRRVRKLATHAKKQKMEGSDFSYEDMGAGNAFIDEFESQLLGEKKREGKLCYKLELKRKPKSSSGYSRLVMWVDKEDFIPLVIDYYQDDDSTLLEKQLVLSDIEVIDNIPTPMQMVMFNKLDRTRTDMEFLEVTYKVDLGDDLFTERGMKK
;
A
#
# COMPACT_ATOMS: atom_id res chain seq x y z
N MET A 1 56.50 -34.99 70.00
CA MET A 1 55.13 -35.17 69.49
C MET A 1 54.78 -33.98 68.58
N LYS A 2 54.82 -34.16 67.27
CA LYS A 2 54.59 -33.06 66.30
C LYS A 2 53.20 -33.25 65.71
N PHE A 3 52.29 -32.31 65.97
CA PHE A 3 50.95 -32.27 65.38
C PHE A 3 50.97 -31.67 63.97
N LYS A 4 50.59 -32.46 62.93
CA LYS A 4 50.37 -31.96 61.57
C LYS A 4 49.01 -31.37 61.53
N LYS A 5 48.90 -30.07 61.16
CA LYS A 5 47.65 -29.38 60.82
C LYS A 5 47.26 -29.72 59.38
N TYR A 6 46.10 -30.33 59.17
CA TYR A 6 45.47 -30.47 57.85
C TYR A 6 44.64 -29.23 57.58
N ILE A 7 44.87 -28.55 56.43
CA ILE A 7 44.06 -27.47 55.91
C ILE A 7 43.10 -28.09 54.88
N PRO A 8 41.77 -27.94 55.03
CA PRO A 8 40.87 -28.41 53.99
C PRO A 8 40.87 -27.47 52.81
N PHE A 9 41.12 -28.00 51.60
CA PHE A 9 41.04 -27.32 50.34
C PHE A 9 39.55 -27.26 49.93
N VAL A 10 38.91 -26.05 50.02
CA VAL A 10 37.55 -25.83 49.61
C VAL A 10 37.56 -25.60 48.10
N PHE A 11 37.03 -26.55 47.34
CA PHE A 11 36.86 -26.44 45.88
C PHE A 11 35.62 -25.60 45.60
N PHE A 12 35.84 -24.36 45.16
CA PHE A 12 34.76 -23.44 44.72
C PHE A 12 34.36 -23.79 43.30
N ILE A 13 33.27 -24.57 43.13
CA ILE A 13 32.69 -24.84 41.82
C ILE A 13 31.92 -23.59 41.38
N GLY A 14 32.57 -22.75 40.59
CA GLY A 14 31.96 -21.62 39.94
C GLY A 14 30.96 -22.10 38.88
N CYS A 15 29.65 -22.02 39.19
CA CYS A 15 28.58 -22.26 38.23
C CYS A 15 28.57 -21.14 37.19
N PHE A 16 29.22 -21.40 36.04
CA PHE A 16 29.22 -20.48 34.89
C PHE A 16 27.84 -20.53 34.22
N CYS A 17 26.93 -19.66 34.66
CA CYS A 17 25.63 -19.48 34.00
C CYS A 17 25.87 -18.89 32.60
N MET A 18 25.96 -19.74 31.58
CA MET A 18 25.88 -19.31 30.19
C MET A 18 24.49 -18.73 29.94
N LYS A 19 24.38 -17.40 29.93
CA LYS A 19 23.23 -16.72 29.39
C LYS A 19 23.19 -17.01 27.89
N ASN A 20 22.32 -17.93 27.46
CA ASN A 20 21.96 -18.07 26.06
C ASN A 20 21.32 -16.74 25.63
N ALA A 21 22.10 -15.86 25.01
CA ALA A 21 21.59 -14.72 24.28
C ALA A 21 20.89 -15.30 23.03
N SER A 22 19.59 -15.56 23.12
CA SER A 22 18.77 -15.73 21.93
C SER A 22 18.91 -14.46 21.12
N ALA A 23 19.61 -14.54 19.97
CA ALA A 23 19.63 -13.47 19.00
C ALA A 23 18.18 -13.24 18.56
N GLN A 24 17.54 -12.20 19.11
CA GLN A 24 16.23 -11.77 18.67
C GLN A 24 16.39 -11.29 17.22
N VAL A 25 15.88 -12.06 16.25
CA VAL A 25 15.91 -11.67 14.84
C VAL A 25 15.07 -10.40 14.73
N THR A 26 15.75 -9.27 14.72
CA THR A 26 15.11 -7.95 14.60
C THR A 26 14.63 -7.82 13.15
N ILE A 27 13.33 -7.72 12.95
CA ILE A 27 12.75 -7.49 11.61
C ILE A 27 13.25 -6.14 11.08
N THR A 28 13.69 -6.10 9.82
CA THR A 28 14.16 -4.87 9.17
C THR A 28 13.00 -4.10 8.52
N ALA A 29 13.18 -2.80 8.29
CA ALA A 29 12.22 -1.97 7.57
C ALA A 29 11.90 -2.54 6.19
N ASP A 30 12.93 -2.96 5.43
CA ASP A 30 12.77 -3.53 4.10
C ASP A 30 11.95 -4.83 4.13
N THR A 31 12.17 -5.69 5.13
CA THR A 31 11.37 -6.91 5.30
C THR A 31 9.90 -6.58 5.57
N ILE A 32 9.63 -5.55 6.37
CA ILE A 32 8.25 -5.11 6.65
C ILE A 32 7.62 -4.59 5.36
N ILE A 33 8.30 -3.71 4.61
CA ILE A 33 7.77 -3.15 3.35
C ILE A 33 7.54 -4.23 2.30
N GLN A 34 8.42 -5.23 2.17
CA GLN A 34 8.19 -6.38 1.29
C GLN A 34 6.91 -7.14 1.66
N LYS A 35 6.65 -7.35 2.96
CA LYS A 35 5.41 -8.00 3.42
C LYS A 35 4.19 -7.13 3.15
N VAL A 36 4.24 -5.82 3.45
CA VAL A 36 3.20 -4.85 3.11
C VAL A 36 2.87 -4.92 1.62
N THR A 37 3.88 -4.80 0.77
CA THR A 37 3.71 -4.83 -0.70
C THR A 37 3.04 -6.12 -1.14
N ARG A 38 3.44 -7.25 -0.58
CA ARG A 38 2.91 -8.57 -0.94
C ARG A 38 1.45 -8.75 -0.52
N VAL A 39 1.06 -8.25 0.66
CA VAL A 39 -0.32 -8.28 1.16
C VAL A 39 -1.21 -7.32 0.37
N MET A 40 -0.75 -6.10 0.13
CA MET A 40 -1.51 -5.08 -0.59
C MET A 40 -1.63 -5.35 -2.08
N ASN A 41 -0.67 -6.07 -2.67
CA ASN A 41 -0.63 -6.39 -4.09
C ASN A 41 -0.49 -7.91 -4.31
N PRO A 42 -1.58 -8.69 -4.19
CA PRO A 42 -1.60 -10.11 -4.54
C PRO A 42 -1.19 -10.34 -6.00
N ALA A 43 -0.78 -11.56 -6.34
CA ALA A 43 -0.31 -11.90 -7.69
C ALA A 43 -1.34 -11.56 -8.78
N GLN A 44 -2.61 -11.81 -8.48
CA GLN A 44 -3.75 -11.44 -9.33
C GLN A 44 -4.95 -11.10 -8.46
N SER A 45 -5.80 -10.20 -8.94
CA SER A 45 -7.07 -9.89 -8.31
C SER A 45 -8.12 -9.42 -9.30
N LYS A 46 -9.37 -9.72 -8.97
CA LYS A 46 -10.56 -9.13 -9.62
C LYS A 46 -11.45 -8.57 -8.54
N ALA A 47 -11.82 -7.32 -8.64
CA ALA A 47 -12.64 -6.65 -7.64
C ALA A 47 -13.69 -5.74 -8.28
N LYS A 48 -14.85 -5.66 -7.68
CA LYS A 48 -15.84 -4.61 -7.94
C LYS A 48 -15.76 -3.60 -6.82
N MET A 49 -15.53 -2.35 -7.15
CA MET A 49 -15.28 -1.30 -6.18
C MET A 49 -16.25 -0.14 -6.36
N LYS A 50 -16.57 0.48 -5.23
CA LYS A 50 -17.33 1.72 -5.18
C LYS A 50 -16.40 2.82 -4.66
N MET A 51 -16.34 3.94 -5.38
CA MET A 51 -15.60 5.13 -5.02
C MET A 51 -16.57 6.30 -4.82
N THR A 52 -16.56 6.91 -3.64
CA THR A 52 -17.39 8.08 -3.31
C THR A 52 -16.48 9.26 -2.98
N ILE A 53 -16.52 10.28 -3.84
CA ILE A 53 -15.74 11.51 -3.71
C ILE A 53 -16.60 12.56 -3.02
N MET A 54 -16.12 13.11 -1.90
CA MET A 54 -16.76 14.22 -1.18
C MET A 54 -15.96 15.50 -1.41
N THR A 55 -16.60 16.49 -2.02
CA THR A 55 -16.00 17.83 -2.28
C THR A 55 -16.05 18.71 -1.04
N THR A 56 -15.33 19.85 -1.05
CA THR A 56 -15.38 20.88 0.00
C THR A 56 -16.79 21.40 0.26
N SER A 57 -17.64 21.47 -0.77
CA SER A 57 -19.06 21.86 -0.63
C SER A 57 -19.97 20.72 -0.15
N ARG A 58 -19.39 19.59 0.32
CA ARG A 58 -20.07 18.36 0.77
C ARG A 58 -20.96 17.70 -0.29
N LYS A 59 -20.79 18.06 -1.58
CA LYS A 59 -21.42 17.33 -2.68
C LYS A 59 -20.64 16.04 -2.90
N THR A 60 -21.37 14.96 -3.19
CA THR A 60 -20.79 13.64 -3.45
C THR A 60 -20.92 13.26 -4.92
N ARG A 61 -19.92 12.51 -5.40
CA ARG A 61 -19.94 11.83 -6.70
C ARG A 61 -19.54 10.39 -6.46
N THR A 62 -20.34 9.46 -6.93
CA THR A 62 -20.08 8.03 -6.77
C THR A 62 -19.80 7.38 -8.11
N PHE A 63 -18.80 6.51 -8.12
CA PHE A 63 -18.41 5.67 -9.24
C PHE A 63 -18.41 4.21 -8.79
N VAL A 64 -18.82 3.31 -9.66
CA VAL A 64 -18.63 1.86 -9.50
C VAL A 64 -17.81 1.39 -10.68
N TYR A 65 -16.79 0.59 -10.41
CA TYR A 65 -15.92 0.05 -11.45
C TYR A 65 -15.49 -1.38 -11.14
N GLN A 66 -15.17 -2.12 -12.18
CA GLN A 66 -14.50 -3.40 -12.12
C GLN A 66 -13.00 -3.17 -12.24
N ALA A 67 -12.25 -3.63 -11.26
CA ALA A 67 -10.78 -3.59 -11.26
C ALA A 67 -10.21 -4.99 -11.51
N TYR A 68 -9.12 -5.05 -12.25
CA TYR A 68 -8.31 -6.24 -12.48
C TYR A 68 -6.86 -5.85 -12.23
N SER A 69 -6.15 -6.67 -11.46
CA SER A 69 -4.72 -6.48 -11.20
C SER A 69 -3.97 -7.78 -11.44
N LYS A 70 -2.75 -7.68 -11.99
CA LYS A 70 -1.87 -8.81 -12.29
C LYS A 70 -0.42 -8.44 -12.01
N ASN A 71 0.43 -9.45 -11.76
CA ASN A 71 1.84 -9.29 -11.49
C ASN A 71 2.10 -8.34 -10.29
N HIS A 72 1.40 -8.59 -9.17
CA HIS A 72 1.59 -7.77 -7.96
C HIS A 72 1.34 -6.26 -8.18
N GLY A 73 0.34 -5.92 -8.98
CA GLY A 73 -0.04 -4.53 -9.24
C GLY A 73 0.69 -3.85 -10.41
N GLU A 74 1.70 -4.51 -11.03
CA GLU A 74 2.40 -3.98 -12.21
C GLU A 74 1.45 -3.67 -13.37
N LYS A 75 0.40 -4.50 -13.53
CA LYS A 75 -0.66 -4.32 -14.53
C LYS A 75 -2.01 -4.12 -13.83
N THR A 76 -2.66 -3.00 -14.07
CA THR A 76 -3.97 -2.69 -13.52
C THR A 76 -4.91 -2.20 -14.62
N LEU A 77 -6.11 -2.78 -14.69
CA LEU A 77 -7.17 -2.33 -15.57
C LEU A 77 -8.42 -2.03 -14.75
N MET A 78 -8.95 -0.82 -14.90
CA MET A 78 -10.20 -0.39 -14.28
C MET A 78 -11.24 -0.11 -15.37
N LYS A 79 -12.47 -0.64 -15.23
CA LYS A 79 -13.59 -0.40 -16.16
C LYS A 79 -14.78 0.15 -15.41
N TYR A 80 -15.20 1.35 -15.73
CA TYR A 80 -16.30 2.03 -15.07
C TYR A 80 -17.65 1.41 -15.47
N LEU A 81 -18.46 1.07 -14.47
CA LEU A 81 -19.80 0.53 -14.59
C LEU A 81 -20.86 1.61 -14.37
N GLU A 82 -20.59 2.52 -13.43
CA GLU A 82 -21.49 3.61 -13.04
C GLU A 82 -20.69 4.89 -12.76
N PRO A 83 -21.31 6.06 -12.91
CA PRO A 83 -22.64 6.36 -13.47
C PRO A 83 -22.66 6.26 -15.01
N LYS A 84 -23.87 6.33 -15.61
CA LYS A 84 -24.09 6.20 -17.06
C LYS A 84 -23.15 7.06 -17.93
N ARG A 85 -22.77 8.26 -17.44
CA ARG A 85 -21.89 9.20 -18.18
C ARG A 85 -20.48 8.67 -18.42
N VAL A 86 -19.95 7.77 -17.56
CA VAL A 86 -18.62 7.17 -17.67
C VAL A 86 -18.66 5.66 -17.92
N LYS A 87 -19.86 5.08 -18.00
CA LYS A 87 -20.00 3.63 -18.22
C LYS A 87 -19.24 3.19 -19.46
N GLY A 88 -18.40 2.16 -19.30
CA GLY A 88 -17.52 1.62 -20.35
C GLY A 88 -16.21 2.39 -20.53
N GLN A 89 -15.99 3.52 -19.85
CA GLN A 89 -14.65 4.13 -19.75
C GLN A 89 -13.71 3.14 -19.08
N ALA A 90 -12.47 3.07 -19.55
CA ALA A 90 -11.47 2.20 -18.95
C ALA A 90 -10.13 2.94 -18.76
N ILE A 91 -9.42 2.58 -17.70
CA ILE A 91 -8.07 3.06 -17.40
C ILE A 91 -7.18 1.82 -17.32
N LEU A 92 -6.13 1.81 -18.13
CA LEU A 92 -5.10 0.79 -18.11
C LEU A 92 -3.82 1.43 -17.60
N MET A 93 -3.23 0.85 -16.56
CA MET A 93 -1.96 1.24 -15.98
C MET A 93 -1.01 0.05 -16.09
N LEU A 94 0.18 0.27 -16.64
CA LEU A 94 1.25 -0.71 -16.75
C LEU A 94 2.52 -0.14 -16.14
N ASN A 95 3.46 -0.99 -15.80
CA ASN A 95 4.76 -0.62 -15.26
C ASN A 95 4.63 0.28 -14.00
N ASN A 96 3.79 -0.14 -13.03
CA ASN A 96 3.52 0.63 -11.81
C ASN A 96 3.02 2.06 -12.09
N ALA A 97 2.09 2.20 -13.05
CA ALA A 97 1.52 3.46 -13.52
C ALA A 97 2.49 4.42 -14.22
N ASP A 98 3.64 3.99 -14.67
CA ASP A 98 4.50 4.80 -15.54
C ASP A 98 3.90 4.92 -16.97
N ASP A 99 3.10 3.94 -17.37
CA ASP A 99 2.36 3.93 -18.62
C ASP A 99 0.85 3.88 -18.35
N ILE A 100 0.14 4.93 -18.73
CA ILE A 100 -1.30 5.08 -18.46
C ILE A 100 -2.06 5.35 -19.76
N TRP A 101 -3.11 4.57 -20.01
CA TRP A 101 -4.04 4.76 -21.12
C TRP A 101 -5.46 4.93 -20.61
N VAL A 102 -6.21 5.83 -21.24
CA VAL A 102 -7.64 6.05 -20.94
C VAL A 102 -8.44 5.81 -22.20
N TYR A 103 -9.42 4.92 -22.13
CA TYR A 103 -10.40 4.64 -23.18
C TYR A 103 -11.69 5.43 -22.93
N PHE A 104 -12.14 6.14 -23.96
CA PHE A 104 -13.38 6.93 -23.97
C PHE A 104 -14.41 6.24 -24.86
N PRO A 105 -15.44 5.56 -24.33
CA PRO A 105 -16.38 4.76 -25.12
C PRO A 105 -17.22 5.59 -26.10
N ARG A 106 -17.55 6.85 -25.75
CA ARG A 106 -18.35 7.73 -26.60
C ARG A 106 -17.66 8.06 -27.94
N THR A 107 -16.35 8.21 -27.93
CA THR A 107 -15.52 8.54 -29.11
C THR A 107 -14.77 7.33 -29.64
N ARG A 108 -14.82 6.18 -28.93
CA ARG A 108 -14.03 4.97 -29.18
C ARG A 108 -12.52 5.20 -29.25
N ARG A 109 -12.02 6.28 -28.61
CA ARG A 109 -10.60 6.66 -28.63
C ARG A 109 -9.88 6.15 -27.37
N VAL A 110 -8.65 5.71 -27.56
CA VAL A 110 -7.68 5.49 -26.48
C VAL A 110 -6.69 6.62 -26.51
N ARG A 111 -6.34 7.15 -25.34
CA ARG A 111 -5.28 8.17 -25.16
C ARG A 111 -4.26 7.66 -24.19
N LYS A 112 -2.99 7.70 -24.56
CA LYS A 112 -1.88 7.54 -23.63
C LYS A 112 -1.69 8.88 -22.91
N LEU A 113 -1.60 8.86 -21.59
CA LEU A 113 -1.28 10.04 -20.80
C LEU A 113 0.24 10.23 -20.77
N ALA A 114 0.68 11.48 -20.58
CA ALA A 114 2.10 11.76 -20.39
C ALA A 114 2.56 11.22 -19.03
N THR A 115 3.84 10.85 -18.90
CA THR A 115 4.39 10.20 -17.68
C THR A 115 4.14 11.00 -16.40
N HIS A 116 4.21 12.33 -16.46
CA HIS A 116 3.91 13.19 -15.31
C HIS A 116 2.44 13.16 -14.87
N ALA A 117 1.54 12.60 -15.69
CA ALA A 117 0.12 12.50 -15.35
C ALA A 117 -0.13 11.52 -14.21
N LYS A 118 0.82 10.64 -13.86
CA LYS A 118 0.66 9.73 -12.72
C LYS A 118 0.40 10.47 -11.39
N LYS A 119 0.88 11.69 -11.24
CA LYS A 119 0.63 12.56 -10.09
C LYS A 119 -0.77 13.20 -10.09
N GLN A 120 -1.51 13.13 -11.19
CA GLN A 120 -2.82 13.77 -11.31
C GLN A 120 -3.91 12.96 -10.60
N LYS A 121 -4.91 13.67 -10.08
CA LYS A 121 -6.09 13.09 -9.46
C LYS A 121 -6.91 12.28 -10.47
N MET A 122 -7.17 11.02 -10.14
CA MET A 122 -8.02 10.13 -10.96
C MET A 122 -9.50 10.52 -10.78
N GLU A 123 -10.20 10.86 -11.87
CA GLU A 123 -11.60 11.29 -11.90
C GLU A 123 -11.93 12.43 -10.92
N GLY A 124 -10.93 13.18 -10.47
CA GLY A 124 -11.06 14.24 -9.48
C GLY A 124 -11.28 13.72 -8.05
N SER A 125 -10.89 12.47 -7.78
CA SER A 125 -10.78 11.89 -6.45
C SER A 125 -9.53 12.41 -5.73
N ASP A 126 -9.35 12.03 -4.47
CA ASP A 126 -8.12 12.31 -3.75
C ASP A 126 -7.02 11.27 -3.99
N PHE A 127 -7.34 10.23 -4.75
CA PHE A 127 -6.37 9.26 -5.27
C PHE A 127 -5.77 9.75 -6.59
N SER A 128 -4.46 9.74 -6.72
CA SER A 128 -3.76 9.91 -7.98
C SER A 128 -3.70 8.59 -8.77
N TYR A 129 -3.29 8.63 -10.03
CA TYR A 129 -2.98 7.40 -10.76
C TYR A 129 -1.83 6.64 -10.12
N GLU A 130 -0.84 7.35 -9.53
CA GLU A 130 0.25 6.74 -8.74
C GLU A 130 -0.31 5.94 -7.55
N ASP A 131 -1.24 6.51 -6.78
CA ASP A 131 -1.84 5.81 -5.63
C ASP A 131 -2.56 4.52 -6.04
N MET A 132 -3.14 4.51 -7.24
CA MET A 132 -3.93 3.38 -7.75
C MET A 132 -3.12 2.33 -8.49
N GLY A 133 -1.97 2.68 -9.03
CA GLY A 133 -1.10 1.79 -9.81
C GLY A 133 0.26 1.53 -9.16
N ALA A 134 0.40 1.80 -7.86
CA ALA A 134 1.68 1.81 -7.18
C ALA A 134 2.42 0.45 -7.18
N GLY A 135 1.70 -0.69 -7.22
CA GLY A 135 2.34 -2.01 -7.28
C GLY A 135 3.51 -2.15 -6.29
N ASN A 136 4.72 -2.30 -6.82
CA ASN A 136 5.96 -2.37 -6.05
C ASN A 136 6.59 -1.01 -5.72
N ALA A 137 5.93 0.12 -6.01
CA ALA A 137 6.53 1.44 -5.91
C ALA A 137 7.08 1.77 -4.51
N PHE A 138 6.50 1.24 -3.42
CA PHE A 138 7.06 1.43 -2.08
C PHE A 138 8.48 0.88 -1.94
N ILE A 139 8.81 -0.19 -2.67
CA ILE A 139 10.15 -0.79 -2.68
C ILE A 139 11.06 -0.03 -3.66
N ASP A 140 10.55 0.26 -4.84
CA ASP A 140 11.36 0.77 -5.95
C ASP A 140 11.68 2.26 -5.80
N GLU A 141 10.71 3.05 -5.32
CA GLU A 141 10.77 4.50 -5.29
C GLU A 141 11.26 5.09 -3.96
N PHE A 142 11.28 4.30 -2.87
CA PHE A 142 11.57 4.80 -1.52
C PHE A 142 12.65 3.98 -0.80
N GLU A 143 13.39 4.66 0.08
CA GLU A 143 14.24 4.05 1.11
C GLU A 143 13.45 3.97 2.41
N SER A 144 13.42 2.80 3.05
CA SER A 144 12.64 2.57 4.25
C SER A 144 13.47 2.61 5.53
N GLN A 145 12.90 3.20 6.60
CA GLN A 145 13.46 3.24 7.94
C GLN A 145 12.41 2.85 8.98
N LEU A 146 12.75 1.90 9.86
CA LEU A 146 11.91 1.55 11.01
C LEU A 146 12.12 2.58 12.14
N LEU A 147 11.06 3.30 12.51
CA LEU A 147 11.06 4.28 13.60
C LEU A 147 10.70 3.66 14.96
N GLY A 148 10.40 2.34 14.98
CA GLY A 148 10.04 1.60 16.18
C GLY A 148 8.62 1.07 16.15
N GLU A 149 8.15 0.62 17.31
CA GLU A 149 6.81 0.06 17.48
C GLU A 149 5.93 1.01 18.29
N LYS A 150 4.70 1.22 17.86
CA LYS A 150 3.73 2.10 18.54
C LYS A 150 2.31 1.53 18.40
N LYS A 151 1.50 1.74 19.42
CA LYS A 151 0.06 1.43 19.32
C LYS A 151 -0.66 2.47 18.47
N ARG A 152 -1.52 2.02 17.56
CA ARG A 152 -2.45 2.83 16.80
C ARG A 152 -3.81 2.14 16.77
N GLU A 153 -4.87 2.85 17.18
CA GLU A 153 -6.25 2.31 17.20
C GLU A 153 -6.37 0.95 17.91
N GLY A 154 -5.64 0.79 19.03
CA GLY A 154 -5.62 -0.42 19.84
C GLY A 154 -4.68 -1.53 19.34
N LYS A 155 -4.19 -1.46 18.11
CA LYS A 155 -3.26 -2.43 17.51
C LYS A 155 -1.80 -2.03 17.70
N LEU A 156 -0.91 -3.02 17.86
CA LEU A 156 0.53 -2.79 17.89
C LEU A 156 1.06 -2.74 16.46
N CYS A 157 1.65 -1.60 16.08
CA CYS A 157 2.10 -1.34 14.73
C CYS A 157 3.61 -1.08 14.68
N TYR A 158 4.22 -1.49 13.57
CA TYR A 158 5.50 -0.93 13.14
C TYR A 158 5.23 0.48 12.60
N LYS A 159 5.98 1.46 13.08
CA LYS A 159 6.00 2.80 12.47
C LYS A 159 7.21 2.90 11.56
N LEU A 160 6.96 3.15 10.26
CA LEU A 160 8.01 3.29 9.26
C LEU A 160 8.00 4.70 8.67
N GLU A 161 9.18 5.16 8.27
CA GLU A 161 9.36 6.31 7.39
C GLU A 161 9.94 5.82 6.07
N LEU A 162 9.38 6.28 4.96
CA LEU A 162 9.85 6.02 3.61
C LEU A 162 10.26 7.36 2.99
N LYS A 163 11.53 7.51 2.63
CA LYS A 163 12.07 8.70 1.97
C LYS A 163 12.26 8.43 0.49
N ARG A 164 11.82 9.35 -0.36
CA ARG A 164 11.96 9.22 -1.81
C ARG A 164 13.43 9.11 -2.21
N LYS A 165 13.74 8.10 -3.05
CA LYS A 165 15.07 7.93 -3.62
C LYS A 165 15.39 9.05 -4.62
N PRO A 166 16.66 9.43 -4.83
CA PRO A 166 17.03 10.54 -5.73
C PRO A 166 16.56 10.39 -7.19
N LYS A 167 16.43 9.14 -7.68
CA LYS A 167 15.99 8.84 -9.07
C LYS A 167 14.51 8.50 -9.18
N SER A 168 13.77 8.59 -8.08
CA SER A 168 12.36 8.27 -8.03
C SER A 168 11.54 9.32 -8.78
N SER A 169 10.48 8.85 -9.44
CA SER A 169 9.50 9.69 -10.13
C SER A 169 8.22 9.91 -9.32
N SER A 170 8.18 9.43 -8.07
CA SER A 170 7.05 9.62 -7.16
C SER A 170 6.68 11.08 -6.95
N GLY A 171 5.39 11.34 -6.79
CA GLY A 171 4.83 12.64 -6.44
C GLY A 171 5.00 13.03 -4.97
N TYR A 172 5.52 12.13 -4.15
CA TYR A 172 5.68 12.35 -2.72
C TYR A 172 7.14 12.35 -2.33
N SER A 173 7.53 13.28 -1.44
CA SER A 173 8.90 13.34 -0.91
C SER A 173 9.12 12.29 0.18
N ARG A 174 8.07 12.00 0.96
CA ARG A 174 8.12 11.15 2.14
C ARG A 174 6.77 10.53 2.45
N LEU A 175 6.78 9.30 2.96
CA LEU A 175 5.61 8.64 3.53
C LEU A 175 5.90 8.26 4.99
N VAL A 176 4.85 8.22 5.83
CA VAL A 176 4.93 7.63 7.16
C VAL A 176 3.81 6.60 7.28
N MET A 177 4.18 5.36 7.60
CA MET A 177 3.23 4.25 7.68
C MET A 177 3.12 3.70 9.10
N TRP A 178 1.89 3.29 9.48
CA TRP A 178 1.62 2.45 10.66
C TRP A 178 1.14 1.10 10.16
N VAL A 179 2.00 0.10 10.23
CA VAL A 179 1.78 -1.25 9.70
C VAL A 179 1.42 -2.18 10.85
N ASP A 180 0.26 -2.82 10.78
CA ASP A 180 -0.14 -3.85 11.74
C ASP A 180 0.89 -4.97 11.77
N LYS A 181 1.28 -5.40 12.97
CA LYS A 181 2.30 -6.44 13.15
C LYS A 181 1.82 -7.84 12.81
N GLU A 182 0.52 -8.09 12.86
CA GLU A 182 -0.08 -9.39 12.59
C GLU A 182 -0.28 -9.61 11.09
N ASP A 183 -0.97 -8.68 10.44
CA ASP A 183 -1.43 -8.80 9.06
C ASP A 183 -0.54 -8.09 8.04
N PHE A 184 0.39 -7.26 8.50
CA PHE A 184 1.20 -6.37 7.66
C PHE A 184 0.38 -5.41 6.79
N ILE A 185 -0.87 -5.13 7.19
CA ILE A 185 -1.70 -4.08 6.57
C ILE A 185 -1.22 -2.71 7.06
N PRO A 186 -0.98 -1.75 6.16
CA PRO A 186 -0.69 -0.37 6.55
C PRO A 186 -2.00 0.32 6.96
N LEU A 187 -2.35 0.30 8.26
CA LEU A 187 -3.60 0.88 8.76
C LEU A 187 -3.72 2.37 8.45
N VAL A 188 -2.59 3.07 8.45
CA VAL A 188 -2.53 4.49 8.10
C VAL A 188 -1.26 4.77 7.31
N ILE A 189 -1.39 5.58 6.24
CA ILE A 189 -0.26 6.11 5.48
C ILE A 189 -0.43 7.63 5.36
N ASP A 190 0.54 8.38 5.84
CA ASP A 190 0.64 9.82 5.65
C ASP A 190 1.56 10.12 4.46
N TYR A 191 1.09 10.94 3.54
CA TYR A 191 1.77 11.35 2.31
C TYR A 191 2.17 12.81 2.40
N TYR A 192 3.45 13.10 2.23
CA TYR A 192 4.02 14.45 2.31
C TYR A 192 4.36 14.97 0.93
N GLN A 193 4.16 16.27 0.71
CA GLN A 193 4.34 16.93 -0.57
C GLN A 193 5.74 16.71 -1.17
N ASP A 194 5.81 16.83 -2.49
CA ASP A 194 7.04 16.69 -3.27
C ASP A 194 8.08 17.75 -2.93
N ASP A 195 7.66 18.99 -2.83
CA ASP A 195 8.51 20.16 -2.60
C ASP A 195 8.65 20.54 -1.12
N ASP A 196 7.77 20.03 -0.24
CA ASP A 196 7.83 20.24 1.21
C ASP A 196 7.56 18.94 1.98
N SER A 197 8.63 18.29 2.44
CA SER A 197 8.56 17.05 3.23
C SER A 197 7.97 17.23 4.65
N THR A 198 7.67 18.44 5.07
CA THR A 198 7.00 18.74 6.35
C THR A 198 5.49 18.90 6.17
N LEU A 199 5.02 19.19 4.96
CA LEU A 199 3.62 19.46 4.66
C LEU A 199 2.86 18.16 4.34
N LEU A 200 2.00 17.75 5.28
CA LEU A 200 1.11 16.59 5.11
C LEU A 200 0.03 16.92 4.08
N GLU A 201 0.13 16.30 2.90
CA GLU A 201 -0.84 16.49 1.82
C GLU A 201 -2.06 15.60 1.99
N LYS A 202 -1.82 14.29 2.17
CA LYS A 202 -2.88 13.28 2.23
C LYS A 202 -2.66 12.29 3.37
N GLN A 203 -3.73 11.68 3.79
CA GLN A 203 -3.72 10.57 4.74
C GLN A 203 -4.66 9.48 4.23
N LEU A 204 -4.13 8.29 4.01
CA LEU A 204 -4.90 7.09 3.71
C LEU A 204 -5.15 6.31 5.01
N VAL A 205 -6.38 5.92 5.25
CA VAL A 205 -6.79 5.05 6.35
C VAL A 205 -7.42 3.80 5.77
N LEU A 206 -6.96 2.63 6.21
CA LEU A 206 -7.47 1.32 5.81
C LEU A 206 -8.19 0.69 7.01
N SER A 207 -9.39 0.15 6.77
CA SER A 207 -10.24 -0.44 7.81
C SER A 207 -11.03 -1.63 7.29
N ASP A 208 -11.82 -2.24 8.18
CA ASP A 208 -12.67 -3.41 7.89
C ASP A 208 -11.85 -4.53 7.23
N ILE A 209 -10.87 -5.05 8.00
CA ILE A 209 -9.98 -6.08 7.50
C ILE A 209 -10.71 -7.42 7.53
N GLU A 210 -10.92 -8.01 6.35
CA GLU A 210 -11.47 -9.35 6.17
C GLU A 210 -10.43 -10.28 5.55
N VAL A 211 -10.56 -11.59 5.76
CA VAL A 211 -9.68 -12.58 5.12
C VAL A 211 -10.38 -13.16 3.91
N ILE A 212 -9.92 -12.79 2.72
CA ILE A 212 -10.43 -13.25 1.44
C ILE A 212 -9.37 -14.14 0.77
N ASP A 213 -9.73 -15.37 0.43
CA ASP A 213 -8.81 -16.33 -0.20
C ASP A 213 -7.48 -16.50 0.56
N ASN A 214 -7.52 -16.44 1.90
CA ASN A 214 -6.39 -16.45 2.85
C ASN A 214 -5.49 -15.19 2.79
N ILE A 215 -5.98 -14.07 2.23
CA ILE A 215 -5.26 -12.80 2.19
C ILE A 215 -6.01 -11.77 3.04
N PRO A 216 -5.38 -11.17 4.07
CA PRO A 216 -5.96 -10.05 4.79
C PRO A 216 -6.24 -8.89 3.83
N THR A 217 -7.47 -8.43 3.78
CA THR A 217 -7.97 -7.47 2.80
C THR A 217 -8.69 -6.32 3.50
N PRO A 218 -8.22 -5.08 3.38
CA PRO A 218 -8.97 -3.93 3.86
C PRO A 218 -10.15 -3.67 2.94
N MET A 219 -11.36 -3.89 3.44
CA MET A 219 -12.60 -3.70 2.67
C MET A 219 -12.94 -2.23 2.46
N GLN A 220 -12.41 -1.34 3.30
CA GLN A 220 -12.58 0.09 3.20
C GLN A 220 -11.23 0.83 3.20
N MET A 221 -11.12 1.82 2.34
CA MET A 221 -9.98 2.73 2.22
C MET A 221 -10.50 4.16 2.12
N VAL A 222 -10.00 5.04 2.97
CA VAL A 222 -10.40 6.45 2.98
C VAL A 222 -9.19 7.34 2.79
N MET A 223 -9.16 8.10 1.71
CA MET A 223 -8.15 9.12 1.47
C MET A 223 -8.68 10.49 1.91
N PHE A 224 -8.02 11.09 2.87
CA PHE A 224 -8.26 12.47 3.29
C PHE A 224 -7.21 13.38 2.64
N ASN A 225 -7.62 14.33 1.82
CA ASN A 225 -6.75 15.40 1.37
C ASN A 225 -6.77 16.53 2.40
N LYS A 226 -5.65 16.74 3.09
CA LYS A 226 -5.55 17.74 4.18
C LYS A 226 -5.47 19.17 3.65
N LEU A 227 -4.91 19.36 2.46
CA LEU A 227 -4.76 20.67 1.82
C LEU A 227 -6.09 21.12 1.20
N ASP A 228 -6.70 20.29 0.40
CA ASP A 228 -7.97 20.60 -0.29
C ASP A 228 -9.19 20.42 0.63
N ARG A 229 -9.03 19.79 1.80
CA ARG A 229 -10.12 19.48 2.74
C ARG A 229 -11.23 18.65 2.07
N THR A 230 -10.82 17.70 1.22
CA THR A 230 -11.69 16.75 0.53
C THR A 230 -11.47 15.34 1.07
N ARG A 231 -12.37 14.42 0.70
CA ARG A 231 -12.30 13.03 1.11
C ARG A 231 -12.81 12.14 -0.01
N THR A 232 -12.12 11.03 -0.21
CA THR A 232 -12.56 9.96 -1.11
C THR A 232 -12.61 8.64 -0.37
N ASP A 233 -13.78 8.00 -0.36
CA ASP A 233 -14.00 6.67 0.21
C ASP A 233 -13.98 5.63 -0.92
N MET A 234 -13.23 4.55 -0.72
CA MET A 234 -13.24 3.36 -1.56
C MET A 234 -13.70 2.15 -0.76
N GLU A 235 -14.56 1.35 -1.34
CA GLU A 235 -15.17 0.17 -0.74
C GLU A 235 -15.10 -1.00 -1.73
N PHE A 236 -14.58 -2.15 -1.30
CA PHE A 236 -14.72 -3.40 -2.04
C PHE A 236 -16.17 -3.90 -1.90
N LEU A 237 -16.90 -3.99 -3.01
CA LEU A 237 -18.21 -4.63 -3.07
C LEU A 237 -18.08 -6.14 -3.27
N GLU A 238 -17.08 -6.53 -4.06
CA GLU A 238 -16.72 -7.91 -4.36
C GLU A 238 -15.22 -7.97 -4.62
N VAL A 239 -14.54 -9.00 -4.12
CA VAL A 239 -13.13 -9.24 -4.42
C VAL A 239 -12.82 -10.73 -4.43
N THR A 240 -11.93 -11.15 -5.32
CA THR A 240 -11.35 -12.48 -5.35
C THR A 240 -9.91 -12.42 -5.84
N TYR A 241 -9.08 -13.25 -5.25
CA TYR A 241 -7.68 -13.46 -5.63
C TYR A 241 -7.48 -14.79 -6.38
N LYS A 242 -8.47 -15.68 -6.32
CA LYS A 242 -8.51 -16.94 -7.06
C LYS A 242 -9.05 -16.71 -8.47
N VAL A 243 -8.26 -16.05 -9.30
CA VAL A 243 -8.62 -15.71 -10.67
C VAL A 243 -7.40 -15.91 -11.58
N ASP A 244 -7.65 -16.38 -12.80
CA ASP A 244 -6.63 -16.45 -13.85
C ASP A 244 -6.92 -15.38 -14.90
N LEU A 245 -6.07 -14.37 -14.98
CA LEU A 245 -6.23 -13.22 -15.87
C LEU A 245 -5.26 -13.34 -17.05
N GLY A 246 -5.80 -13.49 -18.26
CA GLY A 246 -5.02 -13.48 -19.49
C GLY A 246 -4.35 -12.12 -19.74
N ASP A 247 -3.15 -12.09 -20.31
CA ASP A 247 -2.43 -10.85 -20.64
C ASP A 247 -3.14 -10.00 -21.70
N ASP A 248 -3.99 -10.60 -22.54
CA ASP A 248 -4.83 -9.90 -23.53
C ASP A 248 -5.81 -8.90 -22.89
N LEU A 249 -6.15 -9.11 -21.60
CA LEU A 249 -6.97 -8.19 -20.83
C LEU A 249 -6.26 -6.84 -20.64
N PHE A 250 -4.95 -6.85 -20.43
CA PHE A 250 -4.13 -5.67 -20.13
C PHE A 250 -3.53 -5.03 -21.40
N THR A 251 -4.38 -4.83 -22.40
CA THR A 251 -4.05 -4.23 -23.68
C THR A 251 -5.08 -3.17 -24.08
N GLU A 252 -4.75 -2.30 -25.03
CA GLU A 252 -5.73 -1.36 -25.59
C GLU A 252 -6.98 -2.05 -26.16
N ARG A 253 -6.83 -3.26 -26.71
CA ARG A 253 -7.96 -4.08 -27.15
C ARG A 253 -8.79 -4.59 -25.97
N GLY A 254 -8.12 -5.00 -24.91
CA GLY A 254 -8.75 -5.46 -23.68
C GLY A 254 -9.59 -4.37 -23.01
N MET A 255 -9.15 -3.09 -23.08
CA MET A 255 -9.91 -1.95 -22.54
C MET A 255 -11.28 -1.78 -23.23
N LYS A 256 -11.43 -2.20 -24.49
CA LYS A 256 -12.63 -1.99 -25.33
C LYS A 256 -13.65 -3.11 -25.22
N LYS A 257 -13.27 -4.27 -24.66
CA LYS A 257 -14.16 -5.41 -24.39
C LYS A 257 -14.92 -5.17 -23.08
#